data_86f2a0e5227f878afb5d6e7c6bf8734b
#
_entry.id   86f2a0e5227f878afb5d6e7c6bf8734b
#
_cell.length_a   1.000
_cell.length_b   1.000
_cell.length_c   1.000
_cell.angle_alpha   90.00
_cell.angle_beta   90.00
_cell.angle_gamma   90.00
#
_symmetry.space_group_name_H-M   'P 1'
#
loop_
_entity.id
_entity.type
_entity.pdbx_description
1 polymer ?
#
loop_
_entity_poly.entity_id
_entity_poly.type
_entity_poly.pdbx_seq_one_letter_code
_entity_poly.pdbx_strand_id
1 'polypeptide(L)'
;MNYMDQYKFWLEDSYFDEGTKEELRKIADNQAEIEDRFYKDLAFGTGGLRGVIGAGTNRMNIYTVRKATQGLANYILKQGGAEKGVAIAYDSRYYSPEFADEAALCMAANGIKAYVFDELRPTPELSFALRTLGCISGIVVTASHNPPEYNGYKVYWEDGAQVTAPKDHEIIDEVEHVTDFHAVKTMSKDDAIEAGLYQYIGEEIDVAYMEELKKQIIHPEIIKEVADELKIVYTPFHGTGNKPVRRILAELGFKHVYVVPEQERPDPAFTTLDYPNPEDPKAFTLALKLAKKVDADIVLATDPDADRLGIYAKDSKTGEYMPFTGNMSGMLIAEYILRERTATNRMPVDPVMVSTIVTTNMAAAIAADYNVELREVLTGFKYIGEQIKWMEQAGKGHYVFGLEESYGCLAGTHARDKDAIVAVMCLCETAAWCKKHGMTCWDQMLALYEKYGYYKETQYAITLKGIDGAAQISAMMDKLRSNPPKNFGDLQVVEMRDYDKDQVKDMATGAVRPTGLPKSNVLYFELTNNSWCCARPSGTEPKIKFYMGVKGTSLEDAQAKVDKLTADLKAIL
;
A
#
# COMPACT_ATOMS: atom_id res chain seq x y z
N MET A 1 27.13 -18.92 10.40
CA MET A 1 28.16 -18.96 9.34
C MET A 1 28.48 -17.52 8.97
N ASN A 2 29.77 -17.24 8.60
CA ASN A 2 30.09 -15.94 8.00
C ASN A 2 29.58 -15.91 6.54
N TYR A 3 29.57 -14.74 5.90
CA TYR A 3 29.03 -14.60 4.55
C TYR A 3 29.77 -15.45 3.48
N MET A 4 31.07 -15.65 3.64
CA MET A 4 31.86 -16.49 2.73
C MET A 4 31.55 -17.98 2.89
N ASP A 5 31.24 -18.44 4.11
CA ASP A 5 30.82 -19.82 4.36
C ASP A 5 29.45 -20.09 3.76
N GLN A 6 28.51 -19.09 3.87
CA GLN A 6 27.20 -19.15 3.23
C GLN A 6 27.31 -19.20 1.69
N TYR A 7 28.15 -18.34 1.10
CA TYR A 7 28.40 -18.34 -0.35
C TYR A 7 28.91 -19.69 -0.83
N LYS A 8 29.91 -20.30 -0.14
CA LYS A 8 30.44 -21.62 -0.48
C LYS A 8 29.40 -22.72 -0.34
N PHE A 9 28.61 -22.68 0.73
CA PHE A 9 27.51 -23.61 0.95
C PHE A 9 26.53 -23.59 -0.23
N TRP A 10 26.11 -22.42 -0.70
CA TRP A 10 25.21 -22.29 -1.84
C TRP A 10 25.83 -22.79 -3.17
N LEU A 11 27.14 -22.69 -3.33
CA LEU A 11 27.84 -23.21 -4.51
C LEU A 11 27.99 -24.74 -4.52
N GLU A 12 28.18 -25.34 -3.35
CA GLU A 12 28.57 -26.74 -3.21
C GLU A 12 27.39 -27.68 -2.95
N ASP A 13 26.38 -27.20 -2.20
CA ASP A 13 25.28 -28.05 -1.79
C ASP A 13 24.33 -28.38 -2.95
N SER A 14 23.88 -29.64 -2.98
CA SER A 14 23.01 -30.18 -4.04
C SER A 14 21.58 -29.65 -3.99
N TYR A 15 21.17 -28.98 -2.92
CA TYR A 15 19.86 -28.35 -2.80
C TYR A 15 19.66 -27.22 -3.79
N PHE A 16 20.73 -26.48 -4.11
CA PHE A 16 20.68 -25.35 -5.03
C PHE A 16 20.89 -25.82 -6.48
N ASP A 17 20.07 -25.28 -7.39
CA ASP A 17 20.14 -25.60 -8.82
C ASP A 17 21.39 -25.02 -9.49
N GLU A 18 21.69 -25.53 -10.68
CA GLU A 18 22.90 -25.15 -11.43
C GLU A 18 22.83 -23.69 -11.91
N GLY A 19 21.64 -23.17 -12.26
CA GLY A 19 21.46 -21.77 -12.65
C GLY A 19 21.83 -20.79 -11.53
N THR A 20 21.40 -21.09 -10.31
CA THR A 20 21.78 -20.35 -9.07
C THR A 20 23.29 -20.40 -8.86
N LYS A 21 23.92 -21.57 -9.02
CA LYS A 21 25.38 -21.74 -8.89
C LYS A 21 26.17 -20.98 -9.97
N GLU A 22 25.67 -20.98 -11.20
CA GLU A 22 26.27 -20.21 -12.29
C GLU A 22 26.21 -18.69 -12.03
N GLU A 23 25.09 -18.21 -11.51
CA GLU A 23 24.95 -16.79 -11.10
C GLU A 23 25.99 -16.44 -10.03
N LEU A 24 26.14 -17.28 -9.01
CA LEU A 24 27.12 -17.08 -7.95
C LEU A 24 28.58 -17.16 -8.43
N ARG A 25 28.90 -18.05 -9.37
CA ARG A 25 30.25 -18.12 -9.96
C ARG A 25 30.62 -16.82 -10.69
N LYS A 26 29.68 -16.12 -11.32
CA LYS A 26 29.91 -14.84 -12.00
C LYS A 26 30.39 -13.73 -11.09
N ILE A 27 30.09 -13.82 -9.81
CA ILE A 27 30.48 -12.82 -8.79
C ILE A 27 31.66 -13.27 -7.92
N ALA A 28 32.29 -14.40 -8.23
CA ALA A 28 33.34 -15.02 -7.41
C ALA A 28 34.51 -14.06 -7.07
N ASP A 29 34.85 -13.14 -7.96
CA ASP A 29 35.90 -12.15 -7.77
C ASP A 29 35.40 -10.81 -7.19
N ASN A 30 34.08 -10.70 -6.90
CA ASN A 30 33.46 -9.50 -6.35
C ASN A 30 33.04 -9.71 -4.88
N GLN A 31 34.01 -9.52 -3.96
CA GLN A 31 33.80 -9.75 -2.54
C GLN A 31 32.67 -8.87 -1.95
N ALA A 32 32.54 -7.62 -2.41
CA ALA A 32 31.52 -6.70 -1.93
C ALA A 32 30.09 -7.19 -2.30
N GLU A 33 29.94 -7.74 -3.52
CA GLU A 33 28.67 -8.31 -3.96
C GLU A 33 28.35 -9.62 -3.22
N ILE A 34 29.36 -10.46 -2.96
CA ILE A 34 29.17 -11.68 -2.16
C ILE A 34 28.74 -11.30 -0.74
N GLU A 35 29.41 -10.33 -0.10
CA GLU A 35 29.04 -9.87 1.23
C GLU A 35 27.61 -9.33 1.24
N ASP A 36 27.22 -8.48 0.30
CA ASP A 36 25.87 -7.90 0.22
C ASP A 36 24.78 -8.99 0.07
N ARG A 37 25.06 -10.06 -0.65
CA ARG A 37 24.13 -11.17 -0.85
C ARG A 37 24.01 -12.14 0.33
N PHE A 38 25.01 -12.21 1.20
CA PHE A 38 25.11 -13.25 2.23
C PHE A 38 25.40 -12.76 3.67
N TYR A 39 25.53 -11.43 3.92
CA TYR A 39 25.85 -10.93 5.27
C TYR A 39 24.72 -11.14 6.29
N LYS A 40 23.50 -11.35 5.80
CA LYS A 40 22.31 -11.66 6.57
C LYS A 40 21.29 -12.43 5.73
N ASP A 41 20.27 -12.95 6.37
CA ASP A 41 19.06 -13.41 5.70
C ASP A 41 18.18 -12.22 5.31
N LEU A 42 17.43 -12.34 4.21
CA LEU A 42 16.41 -11.38 3.84
C LEU A 42 15.35 -11.34 4.96
N ALA A 43 15.23 -10.18 5.59
CA ALA A 43 14.36 -10.04 6.75
C ALA A 43 12.89 -10.26 6.35
N PHE A 44 12.21 -11.16 7.05
CA PHE A 44 10.76 -11.21 7.05
C PHE A 44 10.29 -10.04 7.94
N GLY A 45 9.98 -8.89 7.31
CA GLY A 45 9.47 -7.72 8.02
C GLY A 45 8.05 -7.95 8.55
N THR A 46 7.45 -6.92 9.13
CA THR A 46 6.12 -6.99 9.79
C THR A 46 4.95 -7.39 8.88
N GLY A 47 5.18 -8.08 7.79
CA GLY A 47 4.13 -8.52 6.86
C GLY A 47 4.65 -9.23 5.63
N GLY A 48 5.93 -9.64 5.60
CA GLY A 48 6.49 -10.41 4.50
C GLY A 48 7.92 -10.03 4.11
N LEU A 49 8.37 -10.55 2.98
CA LEU A 49 9.69 -10.30 2.39
C LEU A 49 9.62 -9.19 1.34
N ARG A 50 10.71 -8.45 1.18
CA ARG A 50 10.96 -7.56 0.02
C ARG A 50 12.45 -7.41 -0.19
N GLY A 51 12.92 -7.62 -1.42
CA GLY A 51 14.33 -7.53 -1.74
C GLY A 51 14.61 -7.57 -3.23
N VAL A 52 15.88 -7.38 -3.56
CA VAL A 52 16.39 -7.54 -4.93
C VAL A 52 16.36 -9.03 -5.32
N ILE A 53 15.95 -9.30 -6.54
CA ILE A 53 15.93 -10.66 -7.11
C ILE A 53 17.37 -11.14 -7.35
N GLY A 54 17.67 -12.38 -7.00
CA GLY A 54 18.97 -13.00 -7.27
C GLY A 54 19.33 -14.11 -6.29
N ALA A 55 20.45 -14.77 -6.55
CA ALA A 55 21.01 -15.81 -5.68
C ALA A 55 21.61 -15.20 -4.40
N GLY A 56 21.32 -15.83 -3.26
CA GLY A 56 21.82 -15.42 -1.94
C GLY A 56 20.74 -15.35 -0.86
N THR A 57 21.17 -15.39 0.39
CA THR A 57 20.24 -15.36 1.56
C THR A 57 19.57 -13.99 1.73
N ASN A 58 20.20 -12.91 1.31
CA ASN A 58 19.68 -11.53 1.35
C ASN A 58 19.08 -11.12 -0.01
N ARG A 59 18.46 -12.03 -0.72
CA ARG A 59 17.85 -11.83 -2.04
C ARG A 59 16.49 -12.53 -2.12
N MET A 60 15.63 -12.03 -3.01
CA MET A 60 14.41 -12.74 -3.42
C MET A 60 14.74 -13.81 -4.44
N ASN A 61 14.49 -15.06 -4.10
CA ASN A 61 14.64 -16.23 -4.96
C ASN A 61 13.73 -17.36 -4.47
N ILE A 62 13.69 -18.46 -5.20
CA ILE A 62 12.82 -19.60 -4.86
C ILE A 62 13.13 -20.18 -3.48
N TYR A 63 14.39 -20.15 -3.04
CA TYR A 63 14.82 -20.72 -1.76
C TYR A 63 14.40 -19.87 -0.58
N THR A 64 14.51 -18.54 -0.68
CA THR A 64 14.05 -17.61 0.35
C THR A 64 12.51 -17.59 0.45
N VAL A 65 11.81 -17.72 -0.69
CA VAL A 65 10.35 -17.90 -0.74
C VAL A 65 9.93 -19.21 -0.09
N ARG A 66 10.57 -20.33 -0.43
CA ARG A 66 10.31 -21.64 0.19
C ARG A 66 10.53 -21.62 1.70
N LYS A 67 11.65 -21.02 2.16
CA LYS A 67 11.96 -20.87 3.58
C LYS A 67 10.86 -20.09 4.31
N ALA A 68 10.47 -18.95 3.79
CA ALA A 68 9.40 -18.13 4.35
C ALA A 68 8.06 -18.87 4.37
N THR A 69 7.75 -19.59 3.29
CA THR A 69 6.50 -20.36 3.17
C THR A 69 6.49 -21.55 4.13
N GLN A 70 7.63 -22.23 4.33
CA GLN A 70 7.73 -23.32 5.33
C GLN A 70 7.46 -22.80 6.74
N GLY A 71 8.02 -21.63 7.10
CA GLY A 71 7.73 -20.99 8.39
C GLY A 71 6.24 -20.64 8.55
N LEU A 72 5.64 -20.05 7.51
CA LEU A 72 4.20 -19.77 7.51
C LEU A 72 3.36 -21.06 7.61
N ALA A 73 3.73 -22.12 6.88
CA ALA A 73 3.07 -23.41 6.95
C ALA A 73 3.13 -24.02 8.37
N ASN A 74 4.32 -23.96 9.00
CA ASN A 74 4.49 -24.40 10.39
C ASN A 74 3.55 -23.64 11.33
N TYR A 75 3.45 -22.32 11.17
CA TYR A 75 2.54 -21.51 11.98
C TYR A 75 1.08 -21.88 11.74
N ILE A 76 0.65 -22.04 10.48
CA ILE A 76 -0.72 -22.46 10.13
C ILE A 76 -1.07 -23.81 10.76
N LEU A 77 -0.14 -24.78 10.71
CA LEU A 77 -0.32 -26.10 11.33
C LEU A 77 -0.47 -26.00 12.85
N LYS A 78 0.34 -25.17 13.52
CA LYS A 78 0.23 -24.92 14.96
C LYS A 78 -1.11 -24.27 15.34
N GLN A 79 -1.67 -23.44 14.48
CA GLN A 79 -2.99 -22.83 14.66
C GLN A 79 -4.15 -23.79 14.33
N GLY A 80 -3.89 -25.00 13.83
CA GLY A 80 -4.92 -25.95 13.41
C GLY A 80 -5.70 -25.51 12.17
N GLY A 81 -5.12 -24.63 11.33
CA GLY A 81 -5.80 -23.99 10.19
C GLY A 81 -5.58 -24.67 8.84
N ALA A 82 -4.92 -25.82 8.77
CA ALA A 82 -4.53 -26.46 7.51
C ALA A 82 -5.70 -26.73 6.55
N GLU A 83 -6.86 -27.13 7.08
CA GLU A 83 -8.05 -27.46 6.28
C GLU A 83 -8.67 -26.24 5.57
N LYS A 84 -8.42 -25.02 6.09
CA LYS A 84 -8.94 -23.80 5.47
C LYS A 84 -8.20 -23.42 4.19
N GLY A 85 -6.95 -23.82 4.04
CA GLY A 85 -6.12 -23.51 2.88
C GLY A 85 -5.59 -22.08 2.86
N VAL A 86 -4.86 -21.75 1.78
CA VAL A 86 -4.20 -20.45 1.54
C VAL A 86 -4.52 -19.97 0.13
N ALA A 87 -4.92 -18.71 -0.02
CA ALA A 87 -5.10 -18.09 -1.34
C ALA A 87 -3.80 -17.38 -1.76
N ILE A 88 -3.45 -17.44 -3.06
CA ILE A 88 -2.20 -16.88 -3.58
C ILE A 88 -2.46 -16.08 -4.86
N ALA A 89 -2.02 -14.81 -4.86
CA ALA A 89 -2.02 -13.93 -6.02
C ALA A 89 -0.60 -13.40 -6.30
N TYR A 90 -0.40 -12.87 -7.50
CA TYR A 90 0.88 -12.35 -7.94
C TYR A 90 0.71 -11.23 -8.97
N ASP A 91 1.72 -10.37 -9.08
CA ASP A 91 1.76 -9.27 -10.03
C ASP A 91 2.54 -9.62 -11.30
N SER A 92 2.84 -8.60 -12.11
CA SER A 92 3.52 -8.74 -13.42
C SER A 92 5.04 -8.80 -13.36
N ARG A 93 5.66 -8.78 -12.15
CA ARG A 93 7.11 -8.72 -11.99
C ARG A 93 7.81 -10.00 -12.40
N TYR A 94 9.12 -9.88 -12.64
CA TYR A 94 9.97 -11.06 -12.85
C TYR A 94 9.81 -12.05 -11.71
N TYR A 95 9.64 -13.32 -12.06
CA TYR A 95 9.49 -14.46 -11.16
C TYR A 95 8.26 -14.44 -10.24
N SER A 96 7.32 -13.51 -10.40
CA SER A 96 6.11 -13.50 -9.57
C SER A 96 5.27 -14.77 -9.73
N PRO A 97 5.01 -15.29 -10.95
CA PRO A 97 4.32 -16.58 -11.11
C PRO A 97 5.09 -17.76 -10.51
N GLU A 98 6.42 -17.81 -10.71
CA GLU A 98 7.29 -18.88 -10.21
C GLU A 98 7.33 -18.87 -8.68
N PHE A 99 7.45 -17.71 -8.06
CA PHE A 99 7.43 -17.58 -6.58
C PHE A 99 6.07 -17.94 -6.00
N ALA A 100 4.97 -17.61 -6.69
CA ALA A 100 3.63 -18.02 -6.32
C ALA A 100 3.46 -19.54 -6.37
N ASP A 101 3.95 -20.18 -7.43
CA ASP A 101 3.96 -21.64 -7.56
C ASP A 101 4.80 -22.30 -6.45
N GLU A 102 6.00 -21.80 -6.19
CA GLU A 102 6.87 -22.34 -5.14
C GLU A 102 6.23 -22.24 -3.74
N ALA A 103 5.55 -21.13 -3.46
CA ALA A 103 4.78 -20.98 -2.24
C ALA A 103 3.63 -22.01 -2.16
N ALA A 104 2.88 -22.17 -3.24
CA ALA A 104 1.78 -23.13 -3.33
C ALA A 104 2.24 -24.58 -3.13
N LEU A 105 3.36 -24.96 -3.77
CA LEU A 105 3.91 -26.31 -3.68
C LEU A 105 4.52 -26.62 -2.30
N CYS A 106 5.08 -25.61 -1.64
CA CYS A 106 5.51 -25.74 -0.25
C CYS A 106 4.30 -25.91 0.70
N MET A 107 3.21 -25.15 0.52
CA MET A 107 1.97 -25.33 1.28
C MET A 107 1.39 -26.73 1.05
N ALA A 108 1.26 -27.16 -0.20
CA ALA A 108 0.75 -28.49 -0.56
C ALA A 108 1.57 -29.62 0.06
N ALA A 109 2.90 -29.55 0.02
CA ALA A 109 3.78 -30.53 0.65
C ALA A 109 3.66 -30.60 2.18
N ASN A 110 3.11 -29.57 2.82
CA ASN A 110 2.75 -29.54 4.23
C ASN A 110 1.28 -29.92 4.48
N GLY A 111 0.54 -30.40 3.48
CA GLY A 111 -0.87 -30.79 3.59
C GLY A 111 -1.84 -29.62 3.66
N ILE A 112 -1.42 -28.42 3.28
CA ILE A 112 -2.24 -27.21 3.25
C ILE A 112 -2.65 -26.91 1.81
N LYS A 113 -3.95 -26.84 1.53
CA LYS A 113 -4.45 -26.56 0.19
C LYS A 113 -4.11 -25.14 -0.23
N ALA A 114 -3.59 -24.98 -1.46
CA ALA A 114 -3.32 -23.71 -2.08
C ALA A 114 -4.34 -23.40 -3.19
N TYR A 115 -4.98 -22.23 -3.10
CA TYR A 115 -5.84 -21.66 -4.14
C TYR A 115 -5.04 -20.58 -4.87
N VAL A 116 -4.60 -20.85 -6.09
CA VAL A 116 -3.71 -19.98 -6.86
C VAL A 116 -4.48 -19.32 -7.99
N PHE A 117 -4.39 -18.02 -8.13
CA PHE A 117 -4.99 -17.36 -9.28
C PHE A 117 -4.34 -17.83 -10.59
N ASP A 118 -5.16 -18.08 -11.60
CA ASP A 118 -4.77 -18.58 -12.92
C ASP A 118 -3.94 -17.55 -13.73
N GLU A 119 -4.14 -16.27 -13.42
CA GLU A 119 -3.39 -15.15 -13.97
C GLU A 119 -3.06 -14.15 -12.85
N LEU A 120 -2.27 -13.12 -13.19
CA LEU A 120 -1.98 -12.02 -12.25
C LEU A 120 -3.28 -11.33 -11.75
N ARG A 121 -3.35 -11.06 -10.46
CA ARG A 121 -4.50 -10.40 -9.81
C ARG A 121 -4.04 -9.35 -8.79
N PRO A 122 -4.87 -8.31 -8.57
CA PRO A 122 -4.60 -7.25 -7.59
C PRO A 122 -4.46 -7.73 -6.14
N THR A 123 -3.66 -7.01 -5.37
CA THR A 123 -3.57 -7.21 -3.91
C THR A 123 -4.95 -7.16 -3.22
N PRO A 124 -5.84 -6.17 -3.49
CA PRO A 124 -7.17 -6.17 -2.85
C PRO A 124 -8.05 -7.35 -3.23
N GLU A 125 -7.89 -7.88 -4.43
CA GLU A 125 -8.64 -9.06 -4.86
C GLU A 125 -8.20 -10.33 -4.13
N LEU A 126 -6.92 -10.46 -3.78
CA LEU A 126 -6.48 -11.51 -2.87
C LEU A 126 -7.15 -11.37 -1.50
N SER A 127 -7.15 -10.16 -0.92
CA SER A 127 -7.81 -9.91 0.37
C SER A 127 -9.28 -10.32 0.34
N PHE A 128 -9.96 -10.06 -0.77
CA PHE A 128 -11.33 -10.48 -1.01
C PHE A 128 -11.45 -12.02 -1.18
N ALA A 129 -10.59 -12.62 -2.00
CA ALA A 129 -10.61 -14.05 -2.31
C ALA A 129 -10.41 -14.92 -1.07
N LEU A 130 -9.42 -14.60 -0.24
CA LEU A 130 -9.15 -15.41 0.96
C LEU A 130 -10.32 -15.39 1.94
N ARG A 131 -11.05 -14.27 2.06
CA ARG A 131 -12.25 -14.17 2.88
C ARG A 131 -13.43 -14.92 2.27
N THR A 132 -13.62 -14.80 0.97
CA THR A 132 -14.70 -15.50 0.22
C THR A 132 -14.54 -17.01 0.26
N LEU A 133 -13.31 -17.49 0.14
CA LEU A 133 -12.97 -18.92 0.19
C LEU A 133 -12.86 -19.46 1.64
N GLY A 134 -12.84 -18.59 2.65
CA GLY A 134 -12.65 -18.96 4.04
C GLY A 134 -11.24 -19.46 4.36
N CYS A 135 -10.23 -18.99 3.62
CA CYS A 135 -8.85 -19.39 3.84
C CYS A 135 -8.30 -18.85 5.17
N ILE A 136 -7.35 -19.58 5.77
CA ILE A 136 -6.66 -19.15 6.99
C ILE A 136 -5.67 -18.03 6.73
N SER A 137 -5.07 -18.02 5.53
CA SER A 137 -4.03 -17.06 5.15
C SER A 137 -4.09 -16.76 3.66
N GLY A 138 -3.43 -15.69 3.26
CA GLY A 138 -3.23 -15.33 1.87
C GLY A 138 -1.80 -14.85 1.61
N ILE A 139 -1.35 -15.00 0.39
CA ILE A 139 -0.02 -14.59 -0.06
C ILE A 139 -0.16 -13.74 -1.32
N VAL A 140 0.50 -12.57 -1.36
CA VAL A 140 0.67 -11.81 -2.60
C VAL A 140 2.16 -11.71 -2.93
N VAL A 141 2.53 -12.19 -4.11
CA VAL A 141 3.88 -12.04 -4.63
C VAL A 141 3.96 -10.74 -5.42
N THR A 142 4.53 -9.72 -4.81
CA THR A 142 4.65 -8.36 -5.36
C THR A 142 5.67 -7.54 -4.59
N ALA A 143 6.31 -6.58 -5.27
CA ALA A 143 7.05 -5.49 -4.64
C ALA A 143 6.36 -4.13 -4.86
N SER A 144 5.04 -4.13 -5.15
CA SER A 144 4.24 -2.91 -5.40
C SER A 144 4.90 -2.02 -6.45
N HIS A 145 5.21 -0.78 -6.13
CA HIS A 145 5.80 0.22 -7.03
C HIS A 145 7.34 0.27 -7.05
N ASN A 146 8.03 -0.68 -6.43
CA ASN A 146 9.50 -0.73 -6.45
C ASN A 146 10.05 -0.92 -7.89
N PRO A 147 11.33 -0.59 -8.16
CA PRO A 147 11.99 -0.86 -9.43
C PRO A 147 11.92 -2.35 -9.88
N PRO A 148 12.16 -2.66 -11.15
CA PRO A 148 11.95 -4.00 -11.73
C PRO A 148 12.84 -5.11 -11.13
N GLU A 149 13.99 -4.75 -10.58
CA GLU A 149 14.91 -5.70 -9.93
C GLU A 149 14.42 -6.20 -8.57
N TYR A 150 13.33 -5.65 -8.04
CA TYR A 150 12.74 -6.06 -6.76
C TYR A 150 11.56 -7.01 -6.95
N ASN A 151 11.41 -7.93 -6.00
CA ASN A 151 10.16 -8.64 -5.76
C ASN A 151 9.90 -8.76 -4.25
N GLY A 152 8.75 -9.29 -3.87
CA GLY A 152 8.33 -9.43 -2.49
C GLY A 152 7.29 -10.53 -2.29
N TYR A 153 6.95 -10.74 -1.02
CA TYR A 153 6.05 -11.78 -0.58
C TYR A 153 5.30 -11.23 0.63
N LYS A 154 4.03 -10.83 0.46
CA LYS A 154 3.18 -10.26 1.51
C LYS A 154 2.30 -11.36 2.11
N VAL A 155 2.12 -11.39 3.43
CA VAL A 155 1.29 -12.37 4.14
C VAL A 155 0.06 -11.69 4.73
N TYR A 156 -1.10 -12.30 4.48
CA TYR A 156 -2.43 -11.91 4.95
C TYR A 156 -2.99 -12.99 5.86
N TRP A 157 -3.91 -12.63 6.76
CA TRP A 157 -4.57 -13.58 7.65
C TRP A 157 -6.07 -13.71 7.31
N GLU A 158 -6.77 -14.64 7.99
CA GLU A 158 -8.17 -15.01 7.68
C GLU A 158 -9.17 -13.85 7.64
N ASP A 159 -8.87 -12.72 8.28
CA ASP A 159 -9.68 -11.51 8.22
C ASP A 159 -9.51 -10.71 6.91
N GLY A 160 -8.53 -11.05 6.08
CA GLY A 160 -8.21 -10.39 4.82
C GLY A 160 -7.20 -9.26 4.96
N ALA A 161 -6.75 -8.91 6.16
CA ALA A 161 -5.72 -7.90 6.39
C ALA A 161 -4.32 -8.50 6.36
N GLN A 162 -3.34 -7.69 6.00
CA GLN A 162 -1.94 -8.03 6.20
C GLN A 162 -1.68 -8.25 7.70
N VAL A 163 -0.87 -9.26 8.05
CA VAL A 163 -0.65 -9.65 9.45
C VAL A 163 -0.18 -8.50 10.34
N THR A 164 -0.72 -8.45 11.56
CA THR A 164 -0.35 -7.50 12.63
C THR A 164 0.12 -8.26 13.86
N ALA A 165 0.71 -7.54 14.83
CA ALA A 165 1.13 -8.12 16.10
C ALA A 165 -0.08 -8.76 16.85
N PRO A 166 0.11 -9.90 17.53
CA PRO A 166 1.37 -10.65 17.72
C PRO A 166 1.70 -11.62 16.58
N LYS A 167 0.77 -11.86 15.62
CA LYS A 167 0.91 -12.90 14.59
C LYS A 167 2.11 -12.69 13.66
N ASP A 168 2.42 -11.43 13.32
CA ASP A 168 3.59 -11.11 12.50
C ASP A 168 4.88 -11.59 13.17
N HIS A 169 5.06 -11.36 14.48
CA HIS A 169 6.21 -11.85 15.24
C HIS A 169 6.23 -13.38 15.35
N GLU A 170 5.08 -14.01 15.62
CA GLU A 170 4.96 -15.45 15.71
C GLU A 170 5.30 -16.16 14.38
N ILE A 171 4.92 -15.56 13.24
CA ILE A 171 5.29 -16.06 11.90
C ILE A 171 6.79 -15.85 11.65
N ILE A 172 7.35 -14.68 12.00
CA ILE A 172 8.78 -14.40 11.89
C ILE A 172 9.58 -15.47 12.66
N ASP A 173 9.20 -15.75 13.90
CA ASP A 173 9.86 -16.75 14.73
C ASP A 173 9.86 -18.13 14.03
N GLU A 174 8.74 -18.55 13.42
CA GLU A 174 8.69 -19.82 12.68
C GLU A 174 9.59 -19.80 11.43
N VAL A 175 9.68 -18.68 10.71
CA VAL A 175 10.59 -18.53 9.55
C VAL A 175 12.04 -18.60 9.99
N GLU A 176 12.41 -17.95 11.11
CA GLU A 176 13.76 -17.98 11.66
C GLU A 176 14.17 -19.37 12.16
N HIS A 177 13.22 -20.16 12.65
CA HIS A 177 13.46 -21.56 13.03
C HIS A 177 13.76 -22.50 11.85
N VAL A 178 13.45 -22.11 10.62
CA VAL A 178 13.83 -22.86 9.40
C VAL A 178 15.30 -22.56 9.08
N THR A 179 16.21 -23.25 9.72
CA THR A 179 17.67 -23.06 9.57
C THR A 179 18.31 -23.99 8.55
N ASP A 180 17.64 -25.07 8.17
CA ASP A 180 18.08 -26.07 7.20
C ASP A 180 17.18 -26.05 5.97
N PHE A 181 17.74 -25.70 4.82
CA PHE A 181 17.01 -25.69 3.54
C PHE A 181 16.50 -27.10 3.15
N HIS A 182 17.20 -28.17 3.52
CA HIS A 182 16.76 -29.54 3.26
C HIS A 182 15.52 -29.95 4.08
N ALA A 183 15.21 -29.23 5.16
CA ALA A 183 13.99 -29.45 5.93
C ALA A 183 12.75 -28.79 5.30
N VAL A 184 12.93 -27.93 4.30
CA VAL A 184 11.82 -27.29 3.57
C VAL A 184 11.15 -28.33 2.69
N LYS A 185 9.85 -28.49 2.88
CA LYS A 185 9.06 -29.43 2.09
C LYS A 185 8.59 -28.78 0.80
N THR A 186 8.67 -29.52 -0.29
CA THR A 186 8.10 -29.16 -1.59
C THR A 186 7.66 -30.43 -2.32
N MET A 187 6.81 -30.29 -3.34
CA MET A 187 6.36 -31.40 -4.16
C MET A 187 6.19 -30.93 -5.61
N SER A 188 6.00 -31.87 -6.54
CA SER A 188 5.73 -31.51 -7.92
C SER A 188 4.32 -30.90 -8.07
N LYS A 189 4.13 -30.04 -9.06
CA LYS A 189 2.84 -29.41 -9.33
C LYS A 189 1.78 -30.44 -9.71
N ASP A 190 2.17 -31.42 -10.51
CA ASP A 190 1.27 -32.50 -10.95
C ASP A 190 0.76 -33.32 -9.75
N ASP A 191 1.66 -33.71 -8.86
CA ASP A 191 1.29 -34.44 -7.63
C ASP A 191 0.38 -33.58 -6.72
N ALA A 192 0.65 -32.27 -6.62
CA ALA A 192 -0.16 -31.37 -5.82
C ALA A 192 -1.58 -31.21 -6.38
N ILE A 193 -1.72 -31.13 -7.71
CA ILE A 193 -3.02 -31.08 -8.40
C ILE A 193 -3.77 -32.41 -8.23
N GLU A 194 -3.10 -33.54 -8.45
CA GLU A 194 -3.69 -34.88 -8.28
C GLU A 194 -4.17 -35.12 -6.86
N ALA A 195 -3.40 -34.65 -5.86
CA ALA A 195 -3.78 -34.70 -4.45
C ALA A 195 -4.92 -33.72 -4.06
N GLY A 196 -5.33 -32.82 -4.97
CA GLY A 196 -6.34 -31.79 -4.69
C GLY A 196 -5.84 -30.67 -3.76
N LEU A 197 -4.52 -30.55 -3.60
CA LEU A 197 -3.85 -29.55 -2.74
C LEU A 197 -3.39 -28.30 -3.50
N TYR A 198 -3.48 -28.31 -4.82
CA TYR A 198 -3.26 -27.14 -5.68
C TYR A 198 -4.49 -26.96 -6.56
N GLN A 199 -5.15 -25.82 -6.44
CA GLN A 199 -6.34 -25.50 -7.21
C GLN A 199 -6.22 -24.10 -7.81
N TYR A 200 -6.48 -23.99 -9.12
CA TYR A 200 -6.64 -22.68 -9.75
C TYR A 200 -7.98 -22.05 -9.38
N ILE A 201 -7.94 -20.73 -9.16
CA ILE A 201 -9.09 -19.84 -9.02
C ILE A 201 -8.97 -18.68 -10.01
N GLY A 202 -10.07 -18.01 -10.32
CA GLY A 202 -10.08 -16.91 -11.30
C GLY A 202 -11.45 -16.29 -11.46
N GLU A 203 -12.10 -16.47 -12.63
CA GLU A 203 -13.31 -15.76 -13.03
C GLU A 203 -14.45 -15.78 -12.00
N GLU A 204 -14.64 -16.85 -11.25
CA GLU A 204 -15.65 -16.93 -10.20
C GLU A 204 -15.40 -15.94 -9.06
N ILE A 205 -14.12 -15.67 -8.74
CA ILE A 205 -13.72 -14.66 -7.75
C ILE A 205 -13.84 -13.28 -8.37
N ASP A 206 -13.37 -13.09 -9.61
CA ASP A 206 -13.45 -11.82 -10.34
C ASP A 206 -14.91 -11.32 -10.40
N VAL A 207 -15.87 -12.19 -10.76
CA VAL A 207 -17.31 -11.86 -10.80
C VAL A 207 -17.81 -11.43 -9.43
N ALA A 208 -17.52 -12.22 -8.39
CA ALA A 208 -17.99 -11.92 -7.04
C ALA A 208 -17.39 -10.61 -6.53
N TYR A 209 -16.10 -10.35 -6.83
CA TYR A 209 -15.41 -9.12 -6.48
C TYR A 209 -16.06 -7.90 -7.17
N MET A 210 -16.31 -7.94 -8.48
CA MET A 210 -17.00 -6.87 -9.20
C MET A 210 -18.37 -6.56 -8.61
N GLU A 211 -19.16 -7.58 -8.23
CA GLU A 211 -20.47 -7.38 -7.61
C GLU A 211 -20.37 -6.67 -6.25
N GLU A 212 -19.34 -6.97 -5.45
CA GLU A 212 -19.12 -6.27 -4.18
C GLU A 212 -18.70 -4.80 -4.40
N LEU A 213 -17.83 -4.53 -5.40
CA LEU A 213 -17.43 -3.17 -5.73
C LEU A 213 -18.62 -2.31 -6.13
N LYS A 214 -19.50 -2.82 -7.00
CA LYS A 214 -20.67 -2.10 -7.49
C LYS A 214 -21.63 -1.65 -6.40
N LYS A 215 -21.63 -2.30 -5.23
CA LYS A 215 -22.45 -1.87 -4.08
C LYS A 215 -22.03 -0.51 -3.51
N GLN A 216 -20.80 -0.06 -3.80
CA GLN A 216 -20.29 1.24 -3.33
C GLN A 216 -20.79 2.40 -4.20
N ILE A 217 -21.29 2.16 -5.41
CA ILE A 217 -21.87 3.18 -6.29
C ILE A 217 -23.12 3.79 -5.66
N ILE A 218 -23.21 5.10 -5.70
CA ILE A 218 -24.32 5.86 -5.11
C ILE A 218 -25.32 6.30 -6.17
N HIS A 219 -24.85 6.78 -7.32
CA HIS A 219 -25.62 7.40 -8.38
C HIS A 219 -25.36 6.77 -9.76
N PRO A 220 -25.74 5.52 -10.00
CA PRO A 220 -25.54 4.86 -11.30
C PRO A 220 -26.27 5.58 -12.45
N GLU A 221 -27.33 6.32 -12.15
CA GLU A 221 -28.06 7.14 -13.13
C GLU A 221 -27.21 8.31 -13.66
N ILE A 222 -26.42 8.96 -12.80
CA ILE A 222 -25.53 10.06 -13.20
C ILE A 222 -24.46 9.56 -14.18
N ILE A 223 -23.90 8.38 -13.93
CA ILE A 223 -22.92 7.78 -14.83
C ILE A 223 -23.52 7.62 -16.24
N LYS A 224 -24.75 7.11 -16.32
CA LYS A 224 -25.46 6.92 -17.61
C LYS A 224 -25.73 8.24 -18.31
N GLU A 225 -26.08 9.29 -17.59
CA GLU A 225 -26.36 10.61 -18.16
C GLU A 225 -25.14 11.22 -18.85
N VAL A 226 -23.93 11.04 -18.30
CA VAL A 226 -22.69 11.66 -18.83
C VAL A 226 -21.79 10.67 -19.59
N ALA A 227 -22.25 9.43 -19.79
CA ALA A 227 -21.47 8.34 -20.40
C ALA A 227 -20.89 8.68 -21.78
N ASP A 228 -21.58 9.51 -22.56
CA ASP A 228 -21.17 9.95 -23.90
C ASP A 228 -20.22 11.18 -23.88
N GLU A 229 -20.05 11.80 -22.72
CA GLU A 229 -19.28 13.03 -22.61
C GLU A 229 -18.00 12.88 -21.78
N LEU A 230 -18.05 12.03 -20.73
CA LEU A 230 -16.92 11.85 -19.82
C LEU A 230 -15.84 10.99 -20.45
N LYS A 231 -14.64 11.55 -20.58
CA LYS A 231 -13.48 10.90 -21.17
C LYS A 231 -12.43 10.61 -20.10
N ILE A 232 -12.06 9.35 -19.98
CA ILE A 232 -11.14 8.81 -18.99
C ILE A 232 -9.91 8.25 -19.71
N VAL A 233 -8.71 8.68 -19.34
CA VAL A 233 -7.46 8.03 -19.71
C VAL A 233 -6.99 7.17 -18.53
N TYR A 234 -6.62 5.94 -18.79
CA TYR A 234 -6.15 4.99 -17.79
C TYR A 234 -4.84 4.33 -18.19
N THR A 235 -3.94 4.15 -17.23
CA THR A 235 -2.76 3.30 -17.38
C THR A 235 -2.61 2.35 -16.20
N PRO A 236 -2.44 1.05 -16.44
CA PRO A 236 -2.16 0.06 -15.40
C PRO A 236 -0.67 0.00 -15.00
N PHE A 237 0.21 0.82 -15.58
CA PHE A 237 1.66 0.69 -15.41
C PHE A 237 2.16 -0.75 -15.55
N HIS A 238 1.71 -1.45 -16.61
CA HIS A 238 2.02 -2.87 -16.88
C HIS A 238 1.53 -3.87 -15.82
N GLY A 239 0.67 -3.44 -14.89
CA GLY A 239 0.28 -4.20 -13.71
C GLY A 239 -1.08 -4.90 -13.80
N THR A 240 -1.50 -5.38 -12.63
CA THR A 240 -2.70 -6.21 -12.42
C THR A 240 -4.01 -5.45 -12.61
N GLY A 241 -3.99 -4.11 -12.53
CA GLY A 241 -5.20 -3.29 -12.61
C GLY A 241 -5.85 -3.26 -13.99
N ASN A 242 -5.15 -3.66 -15.08
CA ASN A 242 -5.64 -3.52 -16.45
C ASN A 242 -7.04 -4.15 -16.65
N LYS A 243 -7.17 -5.45 -16.36
CA LYS A 243 -8.44 -6.18 -16.58
C LYS A 243 -9.55 -5.69 -15.63
N PRO A 244 -9.37 -5.67 -14.30
CA PRO A 244 -10.44 -5.33 -13.37
C PRO A 244 -10.92 -3.89 -13.49
N VAL A 245 -10.01 -2.90 -13.70
CA VAL A 245 -10.41 -1.50 -13.89
C VAL A 245 -11.24 -1.33 -15.17
N ARG A 246 -10.80 -1.92 -16.27
CA ARG A 246 -11.57 -1.85 -17.53
C ARG A 246 -12.92 -2.52 -17.42
N ARG A 247 -12.97 -3.66 -16.73
CA ARG A 247 -14.20 -4.42 -16.50
C ARG A 247 -15.20 -3.61 -15.70
N ILE A 248 -14.79 -3.09 -14.53
CA ILE A 248 -15.73 -2.34 -13.67
C ILE A 248 -16.24 -1.08 -14.37
N LEU A 249 -15.40 -0.33 -15.08
CA LEU A 249 -15.82 0.85 -15.81
C LEU A 249 -16.79 0.52 -16.95
N ALA A 250 -16.55 -0.57 -17.69
CA ALA A 250 -17.45 -1.04 -18.74
C ALA A 250 -18.80 -1.51 -18.18
N GLU A 251 -18.80 -2.28 -17.10
CA GLU A 251 -20.03 -2.76 -16.45
C GLU A 251 -20.88 -1.61 -15.87
N LEU A 252 -20.25 -0.52 -15.46
CA LEU A 252 -20.94 0.70 -15.00
C LEU A 252 -21.44 1.58 -16.16
N GLY A 253 -20.99 1.32 -17.39
CA GLY A 253 -21.46 2.00 -18.58
C GLY A 253 -20.63 3.19 -19.04
N PHE A 254 -19.41 3.40 -18.54
CA PHE A 254 -18.48 4.39 -19.08
C PHE A 254 -18.05 4.02 -20.50
N LYS A 255 -18.26 4.92 -21.47
CA LYS A 255 -18.05 4.63 -22.89
C LYS A 255 -16.68 5.04 -23.41
N HIS A 256 -16.08 6.07 -22.84
CA HIS A 256 -14.85 6.67 -23.33
C HIS A 256 -13.69 6.43 -22.34
N VAL A 257 -13.24 5.19 -22.26
CA VAL A 257 -12.07 4.77 -21.48
C VAL A 257 -10.92 4.47 -22.44
N TYR A 258 -9.90 5.31 -22.43
CA TYR A 258 -8.72 5.21 -23.28
C TYR A 258 -7.54 4.68 -22.47
N VAL A 259 -7.12 3.46 -22.76
CA VAL A 259 -5.96 2.84 -22.11
C VAL A 259 -4.69 3.22 -22.85
N VAL A 260 -3.60 3.52 -22.13
CA VAL A 260 -2.29 3.80 -22.72
C VAL A 260 -1.74 2.52 -23.35
N PRO A 261 -1.65 2.43 -24.70
CA PRO A 261 -1.33 1.16 -25.38
C PRO A 261 0.05 0.61 -25.02
N GLU A 262 1.03 1.50 -24.79
CA GLU A 262 2.40 1.13 -24.47
C GLU A 262 2.54 0.52 -23.08
N GLN A 263 1.57 0.75 -22.19
CA GLN A 263 1.58 0.33 -20.78
C GLN A 263 0.48 -0.70 -20.44
N GLU A 264 -0.33 -1.07 -21.42
CA GLU A 264 -1.49 -1.94 -21.24
C GLU A 264 -1.08 -3.39 -20.88
N ARG A 265 -0.05 -3.91 -21.54
CA ARG A 265 0.37 -5.30 -21.37
C ARG A 265 1.31 -5.45 -20.17
N PRO A 266 1.23 -6.57 -19.45
CA PRO A 266 2.22 -6.90 -18.43
C PRO A 266 3.64 -6.87 -19.01
N ASP A 267 4.54 -6.16 -18.31
CA ASP A 267 5.95 -6.07 -18.65
C ASP A 267 6.75 -6.05 -17.34
N PRO A 268 7.44 -7.15 -16.99
CA PRO A 268 8.20 -7.25 -15.74
C PRO A 268 9.39 -6.29 -15.66
N ALA A 269 9.88 -5.79 -16.82
CA ALA A 269 10.96 -4.82 -16.89
C ALA A 269 10.47 -3.37 -16.74
N PHE A 270 9.15 -3.12 -16.82
CA PHE A 270 8.55 -1.76 -16.80
C PHE A 270 9.23 -0.81 -17.80
N THR A 271 9.49 -1.28 -19.03
CA THR A 271 10.37 -0.62 -20.02
C THR A 271 9.97 0.80 -20.40
N THR A 272 8.74 1.22 -20.12
CA THR A 272 8.24 2.57 -20.38
C THR A 272 8.36 3.51 -19.17
N LEU A 273 8.89 3.04 -18.04
CA LEU A 273 8.92 3.72 -16.74
C LEU A 273 10.31 3.58 -16.10
N ASP A 274 10.75 4.58 -15.36
CA ASP A 274 11.91 4.43 -14.48
C ASP A 274 11.57 3.45 -13.34
N TYR A 275 10.39 3.61 -12.77
CA TYR A 275 9.73 2.67 -11.85
C TYR A 275 8.22 2.95 -11.81
N PRO A 276 7.38 1.94 -11.55
CA PRO A 276 5.93 2.03 -11.72
C PRO A 276 5.22 2.64 -10.50
N ASN A 277 5.57 3.87 -10.14
CA ASN A 277 5.01 4.56 -8.97
C ASN A 277 4.07 5.69 -9.37
N PRO A 278 2.78 5.64 -9.00
CA PRO A 278 1.82 6.71 -9.29
C PRO A 278 2.10 8.03 -8.52
N GLU A 279 3.04 8.05 -7.60
CA GLU A 279 3.55 9.28 -6.98
C GLU A 279 4.54 10.05 -7.88
N ASP A 280 5.15 9.37 -8.88
CA ASP A 280 6.12 9.98 -9.78
C ASP A 280 5.42 10.65 -10.97
N PRO A 281 5.52 11.97 -11.13
CA PRO A 281 4.96 12.67 -12.29
C PRO A 281 5.48 12.17 -13.65
N LYS A 282 6.72 11.66 -13.70
CA LYS A 282 7.31 11.13 -14.94
C LYS A 282 6.57 9.89 -15.44
N ALA A 283 6.04 9.07 -14.53
CA ALA A 283 5.29 7.88 -14.88
C ALA A 283 4.02 8.20 -15.70
N PHE A 284 3.47 9.40 -15.58
CA PHE A 284 2.29 9.87 -16.31
C PHE A 284 2.57 10.43 -17.69
N THR A 285 3.82 10.49 -18.15
CA THR A 285 4.20 11.14 -19.41
C THR A 285 3.37 10.65 -20.60
N LEU A 286 3.23 9.34 -20.78
CA LEU A 286 2.45 8.75 -21.89
C LEU A 286 0.95 8.96 -21.69
N ALA A 287 0.46 8.81 -20.47
CA ALA A 287 -0.95 9.01 -20.15
C ALA A 287 -1.38 10.48 -20.38
N LEU A 288 -0.58 11.45 -19.97
CA LEU A 288 -0.86 12.88 -20.22
C LEU A 288 -0.78 13.24 -21.70
N LYS A 289 0.11 12.61 -22.46
CA LYS A 289 0.15 12.77 -23.93
C LYS A 289 -1.13 12.24 -24.58
N LEU A 290 -1.60 11.08 -24.16
CA LEU A 290 -2.87 10.53 -24.63
C LEU A 290 -4.05 11.41 -24.21
N ALA A 291 -4.06 11.88 -22.95
CA ALA A 291 -5.11 12.74 -22.42
C ALA A 291 -5.27 14.03 -23.23
N LYS A 292 -4.18 14.71 -23.59
CA LYS A 292 -4.19 15.89 -24.46
C LYS A 292 -4.74 15.55 -25.84
N LYS A 293 -4.43 14.38 -26.40
CA LYS A 293 -4.89 13.96 -27.72
C LYS A 293 -6.41 13.72 -27.76
N VAL A 294 -6.97 13.10 -26.72
CA VAL A 294 -8.42 12.75 -26.68
C VAL A 294 -9.24 13.81 -25.96
N ASP A 295 -8.60 14.82 -25.39
CA ASP A 295 -9.21 15.84 -24.54
C ASP A 295 -9.94 15.22 -23.33
N ALA A 296 -9.19 14.46 -22.54
CA ALA A 296 -9.74 13.73 -21.39
C ALA A 296 -10.12 14.65 -20.22
N ASP A 297 -11.12 14.26 -19.45
CA ASP A 297 -11.52 14.93 -18.20
C ASP A 297 -10.59 14.56 -17.04
N ILE A 298 -10.21 13.27 -16.96
CA ILE A 298 -9.34 12.71 -15.92
C ILE A 298 -8.34 11.71 -16.49
N VAL A 299 -7.22 11.58 -15.78
CA VAL A 299 -6.14 10.62 -16.08
C VAL A 299 -5.86 9.80 -14.83
N LEU A 300 -5.86 8.49 -14.95
CA LEU A 300 -5.74 7.53 -13.87
C LEU A 300 -4.57 6.59 -14.08
N ALA A 301 -3.86 6.26 -13.01
CA ALA A 301 -2.82 5.24 -13.02
C ALA A 301 -2.89 4.37 -11.77
N THR A 302 -2.76 3.05 -11.95
CA THR A 302 -2.59 2.10 -10.84
C THR A 302 -1.18 1.53 -10.85
N ASP A 303 -0.63 1.26 -9.67
CA ASP A 303 0.65 0.57 -9.54
C ASP A 303 0.52 -0.94 -9.86
N PRO A 304 1.64 -1.69 -9.96
CA PRO A 304 1.60 -3.07 -10.46
C PRO A 304 0.68 -4.03 -9.72
N ASP A 305 0.52 -3.91 -8.42
CA ASP A 305 -0.40 -4.74 -7.63
C ASP A 305 -1.75 -4.05 -7.35
N ALA A 306 -1.98 -2.90 -8.01
CA ALA A 306 -3.23 -2.14 -8.04
C ALA A 306 -3.84 -1.86 -6.66
N ASP A 307 -3.00 -1.54 -5.69
CA ASP A 307 -3.42 -1.06 -4.37
C ASP A 307 -3.37 0.47 -4.25
N ARG A 308 -2.77 1.19 -5.23
CA ARG A 308 -2.62 2.65 -5.28
C ARG A 308 -3.20 3.25 -6.55
N LEU A 309 -3.74 4.47 -6.42
CA LEU A 309 -4.33 5.23 -7.52
C LEU A 309 -3.71 6.62 -7.60
N GLY A 310 -3.03 6.92 -8.71
CA GLY A 310 -2.60 8.27 -9.07
C GLY A 310 -3.57 8.94 -10.05
N ILE A 311 -3.71 10.25 -9.94
CA ILE A 311 -4.74 11.02 -10.62
C ILE A 311 -4.19 12.34 -11.16
N TYR A 312 -4.62 12.69 -12.39
CA TYR A 312 -4.61 14.05 -12.90
C TYR A 312 -6.02 14.44 -13.34
N ALA A 313 -6.44 15.65 -13.05
CA ALA A 313 -7.71 16.19 -13.50
C ALA A 313 -7.51 17.49 -14.28
N LYS A 314 -8.36 17.70 -15.27
CA LYS A 314 -8.31 18.91 -16.10
C LYS A 314 -8.78 20.12 -15.29
N ASP A 315 -8.02 21.19 -15.32
CA ASP A 315 -8.45 22.52 -14.83
C ASP A 315 -9.37 23.18 -15.88
N SER A 316 -10.60 23.51 -15.47
CA SER A 316 -11.59 24.13 -16.37
C SER A 316 -11.16 25.49 -16.90
N LYS A 317 -10.30 26.22 -16.17
CA LYS A 317 -9.88 27.59 -16.51
C LYS A 317 -8.71 27.61 -17.47
N THR A 318 -7.72 26.72 -17.27
CA THR A 318 -6.48 26.71 -18.05
C THR A 318 -6.43 25.61 -19.10
N GLY A 319 -7.22 24.55 -18.93
CA GLY A 319 -7.17 23.34 -19.75
C GLY A 319 -5.97 22.43 -19.43
N GLU A 320 -5.12 22.78 -18.47
CA GLU A 320 -3.99 21.96 -18.04
C GLU A 320 -4.43 20.83 -17.12
N TYR A 321 -3.63 19.76 -17.07
CA TYR A 321 -3.87 18.61 -16.20
C TYR A 321 -3.13 18.81 -14.88
N MET A 322 -3.88 18.91 -13.80
CA MET A 322 -3.39 19.15 -12.45
C MET A 322 -3.18 17.82 -11.70
N PRO A 323 -1.99 17.59 -11.12
CA PRO A 323 -1.70 16.40 -10.34
C PRO A 323 -2.42 16.43 -8.99
N PHE A 324 -2.91 15.26 -8.56
CA PHE A 324 -3.44 15.07 -7.22
C PHE A 324 -2.45 14.28 -6.37
N THR A 325 -2.23 14.71 -5.13
CA THR A 325 -1.57 13.88 -4.13
C THR A 325 -2.54 12.80 -3.64
N GLY A 326 -2.02 11.77 -2.96
CA GLY A 326 -2.87 10.76 -2.33
C GLY A 326 -3.87 11.34 -1.34
N ASN A 327 -3.47 12.38 -0.60
CA ASN A 327 -4.37 13.12 0.28
C ASN A 327 -5.49 13.83 -0.48
N MET A 328 -5.18 14.51 -1.59
CA MET A 328 -6.18 15.20 -2.40
C MET A 328 -7.20 14.24 -2.99
N SER A 329 -6.73 13.15 -3.61
CA SER A 329 -7.61 12.14 -4.21
C SER A 329 -8.48 11.45 -3.17
N GLY A 330 -7.88 11.08 -2.03
CA GLY A 330 -8.61 10.48 -0.92
C GLY A 330 -9.68 11.39 -0.34
N MET A 331 -9.38 12.68 -0.17
CA MET A 331 -10.35 13.65 0.34
C MET A 331 -11.47 13.96 -0.66
N LEU A 332 -11.15 14.03 -1.96
CA LEU A 332 -12.16 14.21 -3.00
C LEU A 332 -13.16 13.04 -3.01
N ILE A 333 -12.68 11.80 -2.95
CA ILE A 333 -13.52 10.60 -2.91
C ILE A 333 -14.31 10.53 -1.60
N ALA A 334 -13.65 10.76 -0.46
CA ALA A 334 -14.28 10.71 0.86
C ALA A 334 -15.42 11.71 0.98
N GLU A 335 -15.19 12.97 0.62
CA GLU A 335 -16.22 14.02 0.69
C GLU A 335 -17.41 13.69 -0.20
N TYR A 336 -17.16 13.24 -1.43
CA TYR A 336 -18.23 12.79 -2.33
C TYR A 336 -19.07 11.67 -1.71
N ILE A 337 -18.43 10.63 -1.18
CA ILE A 337 -19.13 9.50 -0.54
C ILE A 337 -19.97 9.98 0.64
N LEU A 338 -19.40 10.79 1.53
CA LEU A 338 -20.08 11.26 2.73
C LEU A 338 -21.25 12.18 2.37
N ARG A 339 -21.03 13.12 1.46
CA ARG A 339 -22.07 14.05 0.99
C ARG A 339 -23.24 13.33 0.35
N GLU A 340 -22.97 12.48 -0.63
CA GLU A 340 -24.03 11.83 -1.41
C GLU A 340 -24.75 10.74 -0.60
N ARG A 341 -24.06 10.01 0.27
CA ARG A 341 -24.73 9.09 1.21
C ARG A 341 -25.60 9.81 2.21
N THR A 342 -25.19 10.99 2.69
CA THR A 342 -25.99 11.83 3.57
C THR A 342 -27.23 12.34 2.82
N ALA A 343 -27.07 12.87 1.61
CA ALA A 343 -28.17 13.39 0.80
C ALA A 343 -29.21 12.33 0.42
N THR A 344 -28.76 11.08 0.25
CA THR A 344 -29.62 9.94 -0.12
C THR A 344 -30.09 9.09 1.06
N ASN A 345 -29.82 9.50 2.30
CA ASN A 345 -30.10 8.74 3.53
C ASN A 345 -29.50 7.32 3.54
N ARG A 346 -28.30 7.16 2.96
CA ARG A 346 -27.55 5.89 2.88
C ARG A 346 -26.36 5.83 3.85
N MET A 347 -26.20 6.85 4.71
CA MET A 347 -25.20 6.80 5.79
C MET A 347 -25.58 5.73 6.81
N PRO A 348 -24.64 4.85 7.19
CA PRO A 348 -24.89 3.90 8.27
C PRO A 348 -25.05 4.61 9.62
N VAL A 349 -25.55 3.88 10.60
CA VAL A 349 -25.54 4.33 12.00
C VAL A 349 -24.11 4.32 12.49
N ASP A 350 -23.68 5.30 13.29
CA ASP A 350 -22.33 5.44 13.82
C ASP A 350 -21.23 5.29 12.73
N PRO A 351 -21.23 6.14 11.69
CA PRO A 351 -20.29 6.04 10.58
C PRO A 351 -18.87 6.38 11.02
N VAL A 352 -17.90 5.59 10.56
CA VAL A 352 -16.48 5.75 10.90
C VAL A 352 -15.64 5.87 9.63
N MET A 353 -14.78 6.90 9.60
CA MET A 353 -13.69 7.05 8.66
C MET A 353 -12.37 6.77 9.36
N VAL A 354 -11.41 6.14 8.68
CA VAL A 354 -10.11 5.80 9.26
C VAL A 354 -8.99 6.39 8.41
N SER A 355 -8.02 7.06 9.06
CA SER A 355 -6.83 7.59 8.40
C SER A 355 -5.56 7.28 9.21
N THR A 356 -4.40 7.49 8.62
CA THR A 356 -3.15 7.37 9.37
C THR A 356 -2.79 8.70 10.04
N ILE A 357 -1.93 8.62 11.07
CA ILE A 357 -1.40 9.81 11.78
C ILE A 357 -0.60 10.77 10.89
N VAL A 358 -0.24 10.38 9.68
CA VAL A 358 0.50 11.20 8.70
C VAL A 358 -0.34 11.57 7.48
N THR A 359 -1.64 11.29 7.54
CA THR A 359 -2.61 11.71 6.52
C THR A 359 -3.04 13.16 6.79
N THR A 360 -3.63 13.81 5.80
CA THR A 360 -4.05 15.22 5.90
C THR A 360 -5.06 15.48 7.01
N ASN A 361 -4.88 16.57 7.76
CA ASN A 361 -5.86 17.05 8.75
C ASN A 361 -7.20 17.52 8.12
N MET A 362 -7.27 17.65 6.79
CA MET A 362 -8.52 17.88 6.07
C MET A 362 -9.54 16.75 6.32
N ALA A 363 -9.06 15.53 6.59
CA ALA A 363 -9.89 14.38 6.94
C ALA A 363 -10.74 14.66 8.19
N ALA A 364 -10.16 15.28 9.20
CA ALA A 364 -10.89 15.66 10.43
C ALA A 364 -11.95 16.73 10.16
N ALA A 365 -11.64 17.72 9.31
CA ALA A 365 -12.57 18.78 8.95
C ALA A 365 -13.78 18.22 8.17
N ILE A 366 -13.55 17.32 7.21
CA ILE A 366 -14.61 16.68 6.43
C ILE A 366 -15.45 15.75 7.33
N ALA A 367 -14.81 14.90 8.14
CA ALA A 367 -15.52 13.98 9.03
C ALA A 367 -16.45 14.71 9.99
N ALA A 368 -15.98 15.83 10.57
CA ALA A 368 -16.77 16.67 11.47
C ALA A 368 -18.00 17.27 10.78
N ASP A 369 -17.86 17.72 9.52
CA ASP A 369 -18.94 18.34 8.76
C ASP A 369 -20.11 17.37 8.49
N TYR A 370 -19.80 16.09 8.30
CA TYR A 370 -20.79 15.03 8.08
C TYR A 370 -21.13 14.20 9.32
N ASN A 371 -20.67 14.64 10.49
CA ASN A 371 -20.90 13.94 11.77
C ASN A 371 -20.43 12.47 11.74
N VAL A 372 -19.25 12.25 11.16
CA VAL A 372 -18.56 10.95 11.03
C VAL A 372 -17.43 10.88 12.06
N GLU A 373 -17.31 9.78 12.79
CA GLU A 373 -16.14 9.54 13.65
C GLU A 373 -14.88 9.36 12.80
N LEU A 374 -13.83 10.15 13.06
CA LEU A 374 -12.51 9.89 12.48
C LEU A 374 -11.65 9.10 13.48
N ARG A 375 -11.13 7.96 13.07
CA ARG A 375 -10.12 7.20 13.79
C ARG A 375 -8.77 7.34 13.13
N GLU A 376 -7.77 7.77 13.88
CA GLU A 376 -6.38 7.78 13.44
C GLU A 376 -5.67 6.51 13.87
N VAL A 377 -4.86 5.94 12.97
CA VAL A 377 -4.03 4.75 13.21
C VAL A 377 -2.59 5.00 12.81
N LEU A 378 -1.67 4.13 13.20
CA LEU A 378 -0.29 4.17 12.72
C LEU A 378 -0.23 3.97 11.20
N THR A 379 0.89 4.39 10.59
CA THR A 379 1.14 4.21 9.15
C THR A 379 1.14 2.73 8.77
N GLY A 380 0.38 2.38 7.76
CA GLY A 380 0.20 1.03 7.24
C GLY A 380 -1.28 0.63 7.21
N PHE A 381 -1.77 0.29 6.02
CA PHE A 381 -3.20 -0.02 5.81
C PHE A 381 -3.68 -1.21 6.64
N LYS A 382 -2.75 -2.08 7.07
CA LYS A 382 -3.06 -3.19 7.98
C LYS A 382 -3.77 -2.73 9.27
N TYR A 383 -3.44 -1.54 9.77
CA TYR A 383 -4.11 -0.97 10.95
C TYR A 383 -5.51 -0.44 10.62
N ILE A 384 -5.73 0.02 9.38
CA ILE A 384 -7.08 0.36 8.90
C ILE A 384 -7.93 -0.91 8.78
N GLY A 385 -7.37 -1.97 8.18
CA GLY A 385 -8.01 -3.30 8.11
C GLY A 385 -8.36 -3.85 9.50
N GLU A 386 -7.48 -3.67 10.48
CA GLU A 386 -7.70 -4.07 11.87
C GLU A 386 -8.86 -3.29 12.53
N GLN A 387 -9.01 -1.99 12.25
CA GLN A 387 -10.17 -1.22 12.71
C GLN A 387 -11.49 -1.76 12.15
N ILE A 388 -11.51 -2.13 10.87
CA ILE A 388 -12.70 -2.75 10.25
C ILE A 388 -13.07 -4.04 10.98
N LYS A 389 -12.08 -4.91 11.24
CA LYS A 389 -12.26 -6.16 11.99
C LYS A 389 -12.85 -5.91 13.38
N TRP A 390 -12.30 -4.95 14.12
CA TRP A 390 -12.78 -4.64 15.48
C TRP A 390 -14.19 -4.08 15.49
N MET A 391 -14.56 -3.24 14.51
CA MET A 391 -15.92 -2.75 14.35
C MET A 391 -16.91 -3.89 14.07
N GLU A 392 -16.56 -4.81 13.16
CA GLU A 392 -17.37 -5.99 12.87
C GLU A 392 -17.55 -6.90 14.09
N GLN A 393 -16.47 -7.17 14.83
CA GLN A 393 -16.51 -8.00 16.05
C GLN A 393 -17.30 -7.35 17.18
N ALA A 394 -17.20 -6.04 17.33
CA ALA A 394 -17.92 -5.30 18.36
C ALA A 394 -19.39 -5.05 17.99
N GLY A 395 -19.77 -5.17 16.72
CA GLY A 395 -21.09 -4.78 16.22
C GLY A 395 -21.38 -3.30 16.46
N LYS A 396 -20.34 -2.45 16.50
CA LYS A 396 -20.42 -1.03 16.83
C LYS A 396 -19.42 -0.23 15.98
N GLY A 397 -19.90 0.90 15.45
CA GLY A 397 -19.18 1.66 14.42
C GLY A 397 -19.32 0.98 13.04
N HIS A 398 -19.50 1.78 12.00
CA HIS A 398 -19.64 1.27 10.64
C HIS A 398 -18.64 1.98 9.75
N TYR A 399 -17.67 1.21 9.25
CA TYR A 399 -16.65 1.72 8.34
C TYR A 399 -17.28 2.24 7.05
N VAL A 400 -16.92 3.45 6.66
CA VAL A 400 -17.39 4.09 5.43
C VAL A 400 -16.25 4.24 4.42
N PHE A 401 -15.09 4.72 4.88
CA PHE A 401 -13.94 5.03 4.05
C PHE A 401 -12.65 5.04 4.88
N GLY A 402 -11.54 4.66 4.28
CA GLY A 402 -10.22 4.79 4.88
C GLY A 402 -9.16 5.07 3.85
N LEU A 403 -8.09 5.76 4.27
CA LEU A 403 -7.03 6.18 3.37
C LEU A 403 -5.66 6.30 4.03
N GLU A 404 -4.64 6.18 3.20
CA GLU A 404 -3.25 6.55 3.48
C GLU A 404 -2.81 7.67 2.54
N GLU A 405 -1.90 8.51 2.99
CA GLU A 405 -1.27 9.57 2.17
C GLU A 405 -0.55 9.02 0.95
N SER A 406 -0.14 7.76 0.99
CA SER A 406 0.61 7.06 -0.04
C SER A 406 -0.26 6.53 -1.20
N TYR A 407 -1.27 7.30 -1.61
CA TYR A 407 -2.13 7.06 -2.78
C TYR A 407 -3.07 5.84 -2.67
N GLY A 408 -3.30 5.34 -1.47
CA GLY A 408 -4.16 4.18 -1.25
C GLY A 408 -5.39 4.49 -0.40
N CYS A 409 -6.54 3.97 -0.80
CA CYS A 409 -7.78 4.07 -0.03
C CYS A 409 -8.65 2.82 -0.21
N LEU A 410 -9.69 2.73 0.61
CA LEU A 410 -10.69 1.67 0.54
C LEU A 410 -12.07 2.24 0.85
N ALA A 411 -13.02 2.05 -0.06
CA ALA A 411 -14.44 2.26 0.18
C ALA A 411 -15.13 0.89 0.34
N GLY A 412 -15.95 0.73 1.37
CA GLY A 412 -16.57 -0.56 1.69
C GLY A 412 -15.66 -1.50 2.49
N THR A 413 -16.15 -2.72 2.72
CA THR A 413 -15.51 -3.71 3.61
C THR A 413 -15.25 -5.05 2.94
N HIS A 414 -15.26 -5.10 1.61
CA HIS A 414 -15.03 -6.31 0.83
C HIS A 414 -13.59 -6.81 0.93
N ALA A 415 -12.63 -5.87 1.04
CA ALA A 415 -11.21 -6.12 1.27
C ALA A 415 -10.76 -5.51 2.60
N ARG A 416 -9.50 -5.78 3.00
CA ARG A 416 -8.85 -5.23 4.21
C ARG A 416 -7.51 -4.60 3.90
N ASP A 417 -7.27 -4.29 2.64
CA ASP A 417 -6.13 -3.52 2.15
C ASP A 417 -6.64 -2.44 1.19
N LYS A 418 -5.74 -1.53 0.80
CA LYS A 418 -5.99 -0.51 -0.23
C LYS A 418 -6.51 -1.17 -1.49
N ASP A 419 -7.47 -0.55 -2.13
CA ASP A 419 -8.10 -1.05 -3.34
C ASP A 419 -8.18 0.04 -4.40
N ALA A 420 -7.25 0.00 -5.36
CA ALA A 420 -7.25 0.98 -6.44
C ALA A 420 -8.42 0.78 -7.41
N ILE A 421 -9.00 -0.42 -7.50
CA ILE A 421 -10.13 -0.68 -8.41
C ILE A 421 -11.40 0.02 -7.88
N VAL A 422 -11.69 -0.14 -6.57
CA VAL A 422 -12.81 0.58 -5.95
C VAL A 422 -12.56 2.08 -5.93
N ALA A 423 -11.29 2.51 -5.75
CA ALA A 423 -10.92 3.92 -5.79
C ALA A 423 -11.15 4.54 -7.17
N VAL A 424 -10.75 3.85 -8.26
CA VAL A 424 -11.04 4.26 -9.65
C VAL A 424 -12.55 4.37 -9.86
N MET A 425 -13.30 3.38 -9.43
CA MET A 425 -14.76 3.35 -9.58
C MET A 425 -15.41 4.56 -8.87
N CYS A 426 -15.10 4.80 -7.60
CA CYS A 426 -15.65 5.92 -6.83
C CYS A 426 -15.21 7.28 -7.40
N LEU A 427 -13.95 7.39 -7.87
CA LEU A 427 -13.47 8.61 -8.50
C LEU A 427 -14.16 8.89 -9.84
N CYS A 428 -14.37 7.87 -10.67
CA CYS A 428 -15.08 8.02 -11.93
C CYS A 428 -16.56 8.42 -11.72
N GLU A 429 -17.21 7.91 -10.67
CA GLU A 429 -18.52 8.39 -10.25
C GLU A 429 -18.46 9.85 -9.78
N THR A 430 -17.47 10.22 -9.00
CA THR A 430 -17.23 11.63 -8.58
C THR A 430 -17.03 12.54 -9.82
N ALA A 431 -16.24 12.08 -10.80
CA ALA A 431 -16.03 12.81 -12.06
C ALA A 431 -17.32 12.94 -12.88
N ALA A 432 -18.14 11.90 -12.92
CA ALA A 432 -19.45 11.94 -13.55
C ALA A 432 -20.37 12.97 -12.88
N TRP A 433 -20.38 13.00 -11.55
CA TRP A 433 -21.11 13.99 -10.77
C TRP A 433 -20.63 15.41 -11.09
N CYS A 434 -19.31 15.64 -11.08
CA CYS A 434 -18.72 16.94 -11.43
C CYS A 434 -19.11 17.36 -12.85
N LYS A 435 -18.98 16.45 -13.83
CA LYS A 435 -19.35 16.69 -15.24
C LYS A 435 -20.81 17.12 -15.38
N LYS A 436 -21.73 16.41 -14.73
CA LYS A 436 -23.16 16.75 -14.70
C LYS A 436 -23.42 18.17 -14.16
N HIS A 437 -22.59 18.62 -13.22
CA HIS A 437 -22.73 19.96 -12.61
C HIS A 437 -21.86 21.03 -13.28
N GLY A 438 -21.29 20.75 -14.46
CA GLY A 438 -20.47 21.69 -15.22
C GLY A 438 -19.11 22.02 -14.60
N MET A 439 -18.57 21.11 -13.80
CA MET A 439 -17.29 21.21 -13.10
C MET A 439 -16.33 20.09 -13.52
N THR A 440 -15.06 20.29 -13.23
CA THR A 440 -14.05 19.22 -13.25
C THR A 440 -13.74 18.72 -11.83
N CYS A 441 -13.04 17.58 -11.70
CA CYS A 441 -12.56 17.14 -10.39
C CYS A 441 -11.59 18.15 -9.74
N TRP A 442 -10.84 18.90 -10.54
CA TRP A 442 -9.98 19.98 -10.04
C TRP A 442 -10.81 21.13 -9.47
N ASP A 443 -11.84 21.58 -10.17
CA ASP A 443 -12.75 22.63 -9.68
C ASP A 443 -13.39 22.21 -8.35
N GLN A 444 -13.83 20.95 -8.25
CA GLN A 444 -14.37 20.40 -7.00
C GLN A 444 -13.33 20.39 -5.88
N MET A 445 -12.06 20.03 -6.17
CA MET A 445 -10.99 20.06 -5.17
C MET A 445 -10.74 21.48 -4.66
N LEU A 446 -10.77 22.47 -5.56
CA LEU A 446 -10.65 23.89 -5.17
C LEU A 446 -11.83 24.33 -4.27
N ALA A 447 -13.06 23.90 -4.58
CA ALA A 447 -14.22 24.17 -3.74
C ALA A 447 -14.09 23.54 -2.34
N LEU A 448 -13.51 22.35 -2.23
CA LEU A 448 -13.21 21.71 -0.95
C LEU A 448 -12.17 22.51 -0.15
N TYR A 449 -11.12 23.02 -0.81
CA TYR A 449 -10.13 23.88 -0.18
C TYR A 449 -10.74 25.20 0.31
N GLU A 450 -11.62 25.84 -0.46
CA GLU A 450 -12.34 27.01 -0.01
C GLU A 450 -13.20 26.74 1.23
N LYS A 451 -13.87 25.59 1.24
CA LYS A 451 -14.77 25.20 2.34
C LYS A 451 -14.02 24.82 3.62
N TYR A 452 -12.98 23.98 3.52
CA TYR A 452 -12.33 23.38 4.69
C TYR A 452 -10.98 24.02 5.04
N GLY A 453 -10.37 24.71 4.10
CA GLY A 453 -9.03 25.32 4.18
C GLY A 453 -8.04 24.64 3.25
N TYR A 454 -6.96 25.35 2.92
CA TYR A 454 -5.93 24.92 1.98
C TYR A 454 -4.87 24.09 2.71
N TYR A 455 -5.14 22.79 2.87
CA TYR A 455 -4.20 21.84 3.46
C TYR A 455 -3.12 21.45 2.45
N LYS A 456 -1.88 21.39 2.91
CA LYS A 456 -0.73 20.97 2.12
C LYS A 456 0.20 20.12 2.95
N GLU A 457 0.51 18.95 2.44
CA GLU A 457 1.44 18.02 3.05
C GLU A 457 2.68 17.84 2.18
N THR A 458 3.80 17.48 2.81
CA THR A 458 5.05 17.11 2.16
C THR A 458 5.79 16.07 2.98
N GLN A 459 6.75 15.42 2.36
CA GLN A 459 7.68 14.54 3.05
C GLN A 459 9.13 14.91 2.73
N TYR A 460 10.00 14.79 3.73
CA TYR A 460 11.44 14.90 3.58
C TYR A 460 12.08 13.59 4.07
N ALA A 461 12.97 12.99 3.27
CA ALA A 461 13.62 11.75 3.62
C ALA A 461 15.13 11.91 3.65
N ILE A 462 15.77 11.31 4.65
CA ILE A 462 17.21 11.17 4.75
C ILE A 462 17.55 9.69 4.62
N THR A 463 18.37 9.35 3.64
CA THR A 463 18.89 8.00 3.44
C THR A 463 20.40 8.03 3.69
N LEU A 464 20.86 7.21 4.61
CA LEU A 464 22.27 7.06 4.96
C LEU A 464 22.74 5.67 4.50
N LYS A 465 24.06 5.45 4.47
CA LYS A 465 24.60 4.17 3.99
C LYS A 465 25.24 3.38 5.14
N GLY A 466 25.09 2.06 5.08
CA GLY A 466 25.78 1.13 5.95
C GLY A 466 25.32 1.13 7.41
N ILE A 467 26.07 0.44 8.25
CA ILE A 467 25.80 0.28 9.70
C ILE A 467 25.88 1.62 10.43
N ASP A 468 26.81 2.47 10.06
CA ASP A 468 26.95 3.82 10.63
C ASP A 468 25.72 4.68 10.35
N GLY A 469 25.07 4.50 9.19
CA GLY A 469 23.83 5.19 8.84
C GLY A 469 22.66 4.84 9.76
N ALA A 470 22.51 3.57 10.12
CA ALA A 470 21.48 3.13 11.05
C ALA A 470 21.70 3.71 12.46
N ALA A 471 22.95 3.73 12.93
CA ALA A 471 23.31 4.32 14.21
C ALA A 471 23.05 5.83 14.25
N GLN A 472 23.34 6.55 13.17
CA GLN A 472 23.06 7.99 13.05
C GLN A 472 21.54 8.28 13.08
N ILE A 473 20.72 7.47 12.43
CA ILE A 473 19.25 7.61 12.46
C ILE A 473 18.73 7.36 13.88
N SER A 474 19.23 6.33 14.57
CA SER A 474 18.87 6.07 15.95
C SER A 474 19.23 7.25 16.86
N ALA A 475 20.45 7.77 16.75
CA ALA A 475 20.91 8.93 17.50
C ALA A 475 20.06 10.19 17.22
N MET A 476 19.60 10.37 15.98
CA MET A 476 18.69 11.47 15.61
C MET A 476 17.35 11.33 16.32
N MET A 477 16.74 10.14 16.33
CA MET A 477 15.50 9.88 17.05
C MET A 477 15.66 10.08 18.56
N ASP A 478 16.77 9.61 19.14
CA ASP A 478 17.08 9.77 20.56
C ASP A 478 17.26 11.24 20.94
N LYS A 479 17.91 12.04 20.08
CA LYS A 479 18.04 13.49 20.26
C LYS A 479 16.67 14.17 20.24
N LEU A 480 15.83 13.89 19.25
CA LEU A 480 14.48 14.44 19.15
C LEU A 480 13.58 14.03 20.35
N ARG A 481 13.77 12.83 20.87
CA ARG A 481 13.01 12.29 22.01
C ARG A 481 13.45 12.86 23.34
N SER A 482 14.77 12.95 23.59
CA SER A 482 15.34 13.43 24.85
C SER A 482 15.36 14.94 24.99
N ASN A 483 15.52 15.65 23.88
CA ASN A 483 15.52 17.11 23.81
C ASN A 483 14.62 17.60 22.68
N PRO A 484 13.29 17.44 22.82
CA PRO A 484 12.34 17.81 21.77
C PRO A 484 12.42 19.31 21.45
N PRO A 485 12.34 19.69 20.17
CA PRO A 485 12.31 21.09 19.78
C PRO A 485 11.09 21.76 20.38
N LYS A 486 11.26 22.99 20.88
CA LYS A 486 10.12 23.80 21.36
C LYS A 486 9.38 24.46 20.21
N ASN A 487 10.08 24.74 19.11
CA ASN A 487 9.55 25.39 17.93
C ASN A 487 10.16 24.78 16.66
N PHE A 488 9.41 24.82 15.58
CA PHE A 488 9.91 24.69 14.21
C PHE A 488 9.78 26.08 13.57
N GLY A 489 10.89 26.82 13.54
CA GLY A 489 10.86 28.24 13.19
C GLY A 489 9.89 29.04 14.08
N ASP A 490 8.87 29.65 13.47
CA ASP A 490 7.84 30.43 14.17
C ASP A 490 6.68 29.57 14.73
N LEU A 491 6.62 28.28 14.38
CA LEU A 491 5.58 27.37 14.81
C LEU A 491 5.96 26.71 16.14
N GLN A 492 5.18 26.97 17.17
CA GLN A 492 5.38 26.38 18.49
C GLN A 492 4.87 24.94 18.53
N VAL A 493 5.61 24.04 19.17
CA VAL A 493 5.14 22.68 19.48
C VAL A 493 4.14 22.76 20.64
N VAL A 494 2.91 22.35 20.38
CA VAL A 494 1.84 22.34 21.40
C VAL A 494 1.68 20.98 22.06
N GLU A 495 1.88 19.90 21.30
CA GLU A 495 1.80 18.52 21.78
C GLU A 495 2.90 17.67 21.12
N MET A 496 3.48 16.74 21.88
CA MET A 496 4.40 15.74 21.39
C MET A 496 3.86 14.34 21.68
N ARG A 497 3.76 13.50 20.64
CA ARG A 497 3.38 12.09 20.77
C ARG A 497 4.60 11.20 20.52
N ASP A 498 4.98 10.43 21.53
CA ASP A 498 6.02 9.40 21.45
C ASP A 498 5.36 8.01 21.49
N TYR A 499 5.18 7.42 20.32
CA TYR A 499 4.51 6.13 20.19
C TYR A 499 5.33 4.95 20.72
N ASP A 500 6.66 5.09 20.83
CA ASP A 500 7.51 4.08 21.43
C ASP A 500 7.30 3.98 22.95
N LYS A 501 7.05 5.12 23.59
CA LYS A 501 6.78 5.23 25.03
C LYS A 501 5.30 5.20 25.40
N ASP A 502 4.40 5.13 24.41
CA ASP A 502 2.95 5.29 24.60
C ASP A 502 2.61 6.57 25.39
N GLN A 503 3.16 7.70 24.96
CA GLN A 503 3.02 8.99 25.65
C GLN A 503 2.63 10.11 24.70
N VAL A 504 1.60 10.86 25.08
CA VAL A 504 1.24 12.16 24.54
C VAL A 504 1.52 13.20 25.61
N LYS A 505 2.41 14.15 25.34
CA LYS A 505 2.80 15.20 26.26
C LYS A 505 2.31 16.56 25.78
N ASP A 506 1.51 17.22 26.59
CA ASP A 506 1.18 18.64 26.43
C ASP A 506 2.41 19.50 26.77
N MET A 507 2.85 20.32 25.84
CA MET A 507 4.13 21.05 25.99
C MET A 507 4.00 22.30 26.88
N ALA A 508 2.79 22.80 27.09
CA ALA A 508 2.54 23.96 27.96
C ALA A 508 2.41 23.55 29.42
N THR A 509 1.69 22.48 29.72
CA THR A 509 1.37 22.03 31.08
C THR A 509 2.31 20.91 31.57
N GLY A 510 2.94 20.18 30.65
CA GLY A 510 3.72 18.98 30.94
C GLY A 510 2.87 17.74 31.26
N ALA A 511 1.54 17.83 31.15
CA ALA A 511 0.64 16.70 31.36
C ALA A 511 0.90 15.59 30.35
N VAL A 512 0.83 14.34 30.80
CA VAL A 512 1.07 13.14 29.98
C VAL A 512 -0.18 12.24 30.00
N ARG A 513 -0.55 11.71 28.81
CA ARG A 513 -1.60 10.71 28.63
C ARG A 513 -1.12 9.62 27.65
N PRO A 514 -1.72 8.43 27.61
CA PRO A 514 -1.37 7.41 26.61
C PRO A 514 -1.77 7.86 25.18
N THR A 515 -1.06 7.34 24.16
CA THR A 515 -1.41 7.55 22.75
C THR A 515 -2.66 6.77 22.35
N GLY A 516 -2.87 5.60 22.99
CA GLY A 516 -3.95 4.68 22.63
C GLY A 516 -3.68 3.87 21.34
N LEU A 517 -2.47 3.95 20.80
CA LEU A 517 -2.04 3.21 19.61
C LEU A 517 -0.90 2.22 19.95
N PRO A 518 -0.65 1.22 19.09
CA PRO A 518 0.44 0.28 19.29
C PRO A 518 1.80 0.99 19.40
N LYS A 519 2.76 0.36 20.10
CA LYS A 519 4.12 0.88 20.16
C LYS A 519 4.78 0.91 18.79
N SER A 520 5.42 2.02 18.48
CA SER A 520 6.16 2.23 17.24
C SER A 520 7.23 3.30 17.44
N ASN A 521 8.39 3.15 16.83
CA ASN A 521 9.45 4.17 16.88
C ASN A 521 9.10 5.38 16.02
N VAL A 522 8.08 6.13 16.43
CA VAL A 522 7.54 7.31 15.74
C VAL A 522 7.39 8.44 16.74
N LEU A 523 7.78 9.65 16.32
CA LEU A 523 7.56 10.90 17.05
C LEU A 523 6.66 11.81 16.21
N TYR A 524 5.62 12.36 16.81
CA TYR A 524 4.71 13.31 16.18
C TYR A 524 4.71 14.60 17.00
N PHE A 525 4.87 15.73 16.33
CA PHE A 525 4.84 17.07 16.90
C PHE A 525 3.64 17.80 16.33
N GLU A 526 2.65 18.07 17.15
CA GLU A 526 1.57 18.97 16.81
C GLU A 526 2.05 20.40 17.02
N LEU A 527 1.84 21.25 16.01
CA LEU A 527 2.32 22.61 15.97
C LEU A 527 1.16 23.59 15.97
N THR A 528 1.41 24.84 16.32
CA THR A 528 0.43 25.91 16.17
C THR A 528 -0.06 26.04 14.71
N ASN A 529 -1.23 26.66 14.50
CA ASN A 529 -1.83 26.95 13.19
C ASN A 529 -2.19 25.70 12.37
N ASN A 530 -2.65 24.61 13.02
CA ASN A 530 -2.98 23.34 12.38
C ASN A 530 -1.82 22.77 11.54
N SER A 531 -0.59 22.99 11.98
CA SER A 531 0.61 22.43 11.36
C SER A 531 1.13 21.25 12.18
N TRP A 532 1.86 20.36 11.57
CA TRP A 532 2.42 19.19 12.25
C TRP A 532 3.69 18.67 11.56
N CYS A 533 4.50 17.94 12.32
CA CYS A 533 5.66 17.21 11.82
C CYS A 533 5.74 15.83 12.48
N CYS A 534 5.99 14.78 11.69
CA CYS A 534 6.13 13.41 12.17
C CYS A 534 7.44 12.81 11.69
N ALA A 535 8.26 12.29 12.61
CA ALA A 535 9.51 11.60 12.33
C ALA A 535 9.33 10.09 12.45
N ARG A 536 9.64 9.36 11.37
CA ARG A 536 9.48 7.90 11.29
C ARG A 536 10.69 7.26 10.60
N PRO A 537 11.56 6.54 11.34
CA PRO A 537 12.60 5.73 10.73
C PRO A 537 12.04 4.50 10.03
N SER A 538 12.74 4.03 8.99
CA SER A 538 12.44 2.76 8.35
C SER A 538 12.86 1.60 9.26
N GLY A 539 12.06 0.54 9.31
CA GLY A 539 12.41 -0.68 10.04
C GLY A 539 13.42 -1.58 9.31
N THR A 540 13.63 -1.36 8.01
CA THR A 540 14.41 -2.27 7.16
C THR A 540 15.62 -1.63 6.50
N GLU A 541 15.64 -0.31 6.38
CA GLU A 541 16.67 0.45 5.68
C GLU A 541 17.21 1.58 6.57
N PRO A 542 18.46 2.03 6.42
CA PRO A 542 18.99 3.20 7.11
C PRO A 542 18.42 4.49 6.53
N LYS A 543 17.12 4.69 6.73
CA LYS A 543 16.33 5.80 6.21
C LYS A 543 15.38 6.31 7.28
N ILE A 544 15.24 7.63 7.35
CA ILE A 544 14.20 8.28 8.15
C ILE A 544 13.36 9.19 7.26
N LYS A 545 12.06 9.17 7.46
CA LYS A 545 11.12 10.06 6.80
C LYS A 545 10.54 11.05 7.80
N PHE A 546 10.44 12.28 7.38
CA PHE A 546 9.71 13.34 8.07
C PHE A 546 8.50 13.71 7.22
N TYR A 547 7.32 13.55 7.78
CA TYR A 547 6.07 13.99 7.20
C TYR A 547 5.68 15.31 7.82
N MET A 548 5.17 16.23 7.04
CA MET A 548 4.79 17.57 7.50
C MET A 548 3.49 17.98 6.85
N GLY A 549 2.66 18.69 7.59
CA GLY A 549 1.43 19.26 7.08
C GLY A 549 1.19 20.65 7.63
N VAL A 550 0.54 21.47 6.81
CA VAL A 550 0.18 22.86 7.14
C VAL A 550 -1.23 23.17 6.64
N LYS A 551 -1.82 24.24 7.19
CA LYS A 551 -3.05 24.84 6.67
C LYS A 551 -2.78 26.28 6.22
N GLY A 552 -3.08 26.57 4.96
CA GLY A 552 -2.98 27.89 4.37
C GLY A 552 -4.33 28.59 4.17
N THR A 553 -4.25 29.81 3.68
CA THR A 553 -5.39 30.64 3.25
C THR A 553 -5.57 30.67 1.73
N SER A 554 -4.59 30.18 0.99
CA SER A 554 -4.59 29.92 -0.46
C SER A 554 -3.62 28.78 -0.79
N LEU A 555 -3.59 28.31 -2.04
CA LEU A 555 -2.61 27.31 -2.51
C LEU A 555 -1.19 27.81 -2.36
N GLU A 556 -0.95 29.09 -2.73
CA GLU A 556 0.37 29.73 -2.64
C GLU A 556 0.82 29.89 -1.18
N ASP A 557 -0.08 30.31 -0.28
CA ASP A 557 0.21 30.45 1.14
C ASP A 557 0.52 29.09 1.77
N ALA A 558 -0.25 28.05 1.44
CA ALA A 558 0.01 26.69 1.91
C ALA A 558 1.35 26.16 1.42
N GLN A 559 1.71 26.42 0.15
CA GLN A 559 3.00 26.03 -0.41
C GLN A 559 4.16 26.77 0.31
N ALA A 560 4.06 28.07 0.48
CA ALA A 560 5.07 28.85 1.20
C ALA A 560 5.28 28.39 2.65
N LYS A 561 4.18 28.05 3.34
CA LYS A 561 4.23 27.52 4.72
C LYS A 561 4.91 26.16 4.81
N VAL A 562 4.59 25.23 3.91
CA VAL A 562 5.19 23.89 3.95
C VAL A 562 6.67 23.93 3.55
N ASP A 563 7.06 24.80 2.63
CA ASP A 563 8.46 25.02 2.25
C ASP A 563 9.27 25.60 3.43
N LYS A 564 8.69 26.58 4.14
CA LYS A 564 9.29 27.14 5.35
C LYS A 564 9.43 26.10 6.45
N LEU A 565 8.38 25.34 6.75
CA LEU A 565 8.44 24.27 7.75
C LEU A 565 9.52 23.22 7.42
N THR A 566 9.67 22.90 6.13
CA THR A 566 10.70 21.97 5.66
C THR A 566 12.11 22.55 5.89
N ALA A 567 12.31 23.84 5.65
CA ALA A 567 13.58 24.52 5.90
C ALA A 567 13.89 24.59 7.42
N ASP A 568 12.90 24.90 8.23
CA ASP A 568 13.01 24.95 9.69
C ASP A 568 13.34 23.57 10.29
N LEU A 569 12.72 22.49 9.78
CA LEU A 569 13.08 21.12 10.15
C LEU A 569 14.54 20.81 9.84
N LYS A 570 15.02 21.14 8.63
CA LYS A 570 16.41 20.91 8.23
C LYS A 570 17.41 21.64 9.11
N ALA A 571 17.04 22.80 9.66
CA ALA A 571 17.89 23.56 10.58
C ALA A 571 17.97 22.93 11.99
N ILE A 572 17.00 22.10 12.38
CA ILE A 572 16.95 21.39 13.67
C ILE A 572 17.76 20.08 13.62
N LEU A 573 17.77 19.40 12.49
CA LEU A 573 18.43 18.11 12.27
C LEU A 573 19.95 18.27 12.19
#